data_a905fcc7929f782c59d1342dd60c99d8
#
_entry.id   a905fcc7929f782c59d1342dd60c99d8
#
_cell.length_a   1.000
_cell.length_b   1.000
_cell.length_c   1.000
_cell.angle_alpha   90.00
_cell.angle_beta   90.00
_cell.angle_gamma   90.00
#
_symmetry.space_group_name_H-M   'P 1'
#
loop_
_entity.id
_entity.type
_entity.pdbx_description
1 polymer ?
#
loop_
_entity_poly.entity_id
_entity_poly.type
_entity_poly.pdbx_seq_one_letter_code
_entity_poly.pdbx_strand_id
1 'polypeptide(L)'
;WSSDVCSSDLRIDMKKSLLISVFATLAMMISLNALAQEKATGKAYKAIQKDEKVINKDLQKKAIKEARKQAKELTKEGFKTPVGKLPLDKQLENSWEKQMEIDMNGNPYWYIATSRVIGGNQSAAAMQATNTAKIDIAGQVQTKVTQLIESKVANDDMGQEEAASLSSAVAAGKSIISGTLGRTIPLVEVYRTLPNKNVEVMVTIGYSLEAANKVAVKALSEELAKKSPELAKELDKLAQ
;
A
#
# COMPACT_ATOMS: atom_id res chain seq x y z
N TRP A 1 72.40 -21.41 -51.14
CA TRP A 1 71.77 -20.16 -50.65
C TRP A 1 70.29 -20.39 -50.54
N SER A 2 69.94 -20.39 -49.36
CA SER A 2 68.68 -20.27 -48.61
C SER A 2 67.53 -19.59 -49.36
N SER A 3 66.43 -20.27 -49.48
CA SER A 3 65.10 -19.74 -49.79
C SER A 3 64.01 -20.46 -49.00
N ASP A 4 64.04 -20.29 -47.64
CA ASP A 4 63.06 -20.81 -46.73
C ASP A 4 62.63 -19.72 -45.68
N VAL A 5 62.28 -18.54 -46.16
CA VAL A 5 61.64 -17.47 -45.27
C VAL A 5 60.59 -16.80 -46.12
N CYS A 6 59.41 -17.35 -46.24
CA CYS A 6 58.20 -16.55 -46.60
C CYS A 6 56.87 -17.32 -46.54
N SER A 7 56.78 -18.42 -45.80
CA SER A 7 55.51 -19.18 -45.79
C SER A 7 54.78 -19.18 -44.42
N SER A 8 55.43 -18.78 -43.35
CA SER A 8 54.84 -18.78 -41.98
C SER A 8 54.15 -17.48 -41.60
N ASP A 9 54.61 -16.31 -42.07
CA ASP A 9 54.06 -15.01 -41.66
C ASP A 9 52.73 -14.71 -42.33
N LEU A 10 52.51 -15.15 -43.56
CA LEU A 10 51.19 -14.95 -44.22
C LEU A 10 50.05 -15.77 -43.59
N ARG A 11 50.34 -16.90 -42.99
CA ARG A 11 49.31 -17.75 -42.32
C ARG A 11 48.90 -17.19 -40.96
N ILE A 12 49.78 -16.47 -40.28
CA ILE A 12 49.51 -15.86 -38.96
C ILE A 12 48.65 -14.62 -39.14
N ASP A 13 48.88 -13.82 -40.17
CA ASP A 13 48.08 -12.60 -40.42
C ASP A 13 46.67 -12.93 -40.94
N MET A 14 46.49 -13.98 -41.75
CA MET A 14 45.15 -14.44 -42.18
C MET A 14 44.33 -14.96 -41.01
N LYS A 15 44.90 -15.68 -40.04
CA LYS A 15 44.21 -16.15 -38.85
C LYS A 15 43.84 -15.01 -37.90
N LYS A 16 44.67 -14.00 -37.73
CA LYS A 16 44.39 -12.81 -36.96
C LYS A 16 43.28 -11.98 -37.60
N SER A 17 43.29 -11.76 -38.90
CA SER A 17 42.25 -11.07 -39.64
C SER A 17 40.88 -11.78 -39.56
N LEU A 18 40.85 -13.11 -39.62
CA LEU A 18 39.64 -13.90 -39.51
C LEU A 18 39.07 -13.86 -38.09
N LEU A 19 39.89 -13.91 -37.04
CA LEU A 19 39.51 -13.76 -35.66
C LEU A 19 38.91 -12.36 -35.36
N ILE A 20 39.52 -11.32 -35.88
CA ILE A 20 39.02 -9.94 -35.67
C ILE A 20 37.66 -9.75 -36.36
N SER A 21 37.44 -10.34 -37.54
CA SER A 21 36.15 -10.23 -38.23
C SER A 21 35.03 -10.98 -37.49
N VAL A 22 35.33 -12.16 -36.89
CA VAL A 22 34.37 -12.95 -36.12
C VAL A 22 34.01 -12.25 -34.82
N PHE A 23 34.96 -11.61 -34.13
CA PHE A 23 34.69 -10.83 -32.93
C PHE A 23 33.87 -9.58 -33.23
N ALA A 24 34.12 -8.90 -34.35
CA ALA A 24 33.35 -7.72 -34.75
C ALA A 24 31.87 -8.07 -35.09
N THR A 25 31.64 -9.20 -35.77
CA THR A 25 30.26 -9.67 -36.06
C THR A 25 29.54 -10.15 -34.84
N LEU A 26 30.21 -10.81 -33.89
CA LEU A 26 29.61 -11.23 -32.60
C LEU A 26 29.23 -10.02 -31.73
N ALA A 27 30.11 -9.03 -31.66
CA ALA A 27 29.82 -7.76 -30.93
C ALA A 27 28.63 -6.97 -31.54
N MET A 28 28.50 -6.96 -32.87
CA MET A 28 27.34 -6.35 -33.54
C MET A 28 26.04 -7.12 -33.27
N MET A 29 26.06 -8.45 -33.21
CA MET A 29 24.87 -9.25 -32.88
C MET A 29 24.42 -9.03 -31.42
N ILE A 30 25.34 -8.88 -30.47
CA ILE A 30 25.05 -8.62 -29.08
C ILE A 30 24.43 -7.22 -28.92
N SER A 31 24.95 -6.22 -29.62
CA SER A 31 24.39 -4.83 -29.55
C SER A 31 23.01 -4.72 -30.22
N LEU A 32 22.75 -5.44 -31.28
CA LEU A 32 21.42 -5.49 -31.92
C LEU A 32 20.38 -6.18 -31.05
N ASN A 33 20.74 -7.23 -30.32
CA ASN A 33 19.87 -7.91 -29.40
C ASN A 33 19.55 -7.01 -28.17
N ALA A 34 20.52 -6.28 -27.64
CA ALA A 34 20.32 -5.33 -26.54
C ALA A 34 19.37 -4.21 -26.93
N LEU A 35 19.54 -3.62 -28.12
CA LEU A 35 18.65 -2.57 -28.67
C LEU A 35 17.21 -3.07 -28.96
N ALA A 36 17.08 -4.33 -29.39
CA ALA A 36 15.78 -4.95 -29.62
C ALA A 36 15.05 -5.23 -28.28
N GLN A 37 15.79 -5.65 -27.27
CA GLN A 37 15.27 -5.91 -25.92
C GLN A 37 14.85 -4.63 -25.23
N GLU A 38 15.59 -3.53 -25.35
CA GLU A 38 15.23 -2.21 -24.82
C GLU A 38 13.98 -1.64 -25.50
N LYS A 39 13.83 -1.80 -26.81
CA LYS A 39 12.61 -1.41 -27.53
C LYS A 39 11.41 -2.28 -27.19
N ALA A 40 11.60 -3.57 -26.90
CA ALA A 40 10.53 -4.48 -26.48
C ALA A 40 10.06 -4.15 -25.07
N THR A 41 10.97 -3.89 -24.14
CA THR A 41 10.64 -3.45 -22.77
C THR A 41 9.93 -2.09 -22.76
N GLY A 42 10.37 -1.14 -23.58
CA GLY A 42 9.72 0.15 -23.70
C GLY A 42 8.28 0.09 -24.28
N LYS A 43 8.01 -0.84 -25.22
CA LYS A 43 6.66 -1.10 -25.74
C LYS A 43 5.78 -1.79 -24.69
N ALA A 44 6.32 -2.79 -24.00
CA ALA A 44 5.60 -3.47 -22.91
C ALA A 44 5.25 -2.51 -21.77
N TYR A 45 6.19 -1.66 -21.36
CA TYR A 45 5.95 -0.63 -20.34
C TYR A 45 4.86 0.37 -20.74
N LYS A 46 4.85 0.84 -22.00
CA LYS A 46 3.79 1.72 -22.51
C LYS A 46 2.44 1.03 -22.60
N ALA A 47 2.40 -0.27 -22.91
CA ALA A 47 1.17 -1.05 -22.91
C ALA A 47 0.62 -1.18 -21.48
N ILE A 48 1.45 -1.53 -20.51
CA ILE A 48 1.08 -1.62 -19.08
C ILE A 48 0.53 -0.27 -18.59
N GLN A 49 1.21 0.85 -18.87
CA GLN A 49 0.71 2.19 -18.49
C GLN A 49 -0.63 2.54 -19.14
N LYS A 50 -0.87 2.08 -20.36
CA LYS A 50 -2.15 2.31 -21.04
C LYS A 50 -3.26 1.48 -20.41
N ASP A 51 -2.98 0.23 -20.09
CA ASP A 51 -3.95 -0.66 -19.43
C ASP A 51 -4.25 -0.19 -18.00
N GLU A 52 -3.26 0.27 -17.23
CA GLU A 52 -3.47 0.92 -15.93
C GLU A 52 -4.39 2.14 -16.02
N LYS A 53 -4.19 3.01 -17.02
CA LYS A 53 -5.06 4.18 -17.22
C LYS A 53 -6.51 3.80 -17.56
N VAL A 54 -6.71 2.71 -18.32
CA VAL A 54 -8.04 2.20 -18.65
C VAL A 54 -8.71 1.61 -17.41
N ILE A 55 -7.98 0.78 -16.65
CA ILE A 55 -8.46 0.16 -15.41
C ILE A 55 -8.83 1.23 -14.38
N ASN A 56 -7.97 2.23 -14.16
CA ASN A 56 -8.24 3.33 -13.25
C ASN A 56 -9.48 4.14 -13.66
N LYS A 57 -9.68 4.38 -14.95
CA LYS A 57 -10.86 5.10 -15.46
C LYS A 57 -12.16 4.32 -15.25
N ASP A 58 -12.12 3.01 -15.40
CA ASP A 58 -13.30 2.17 -15.18
C ASP A 58 -13.58 1.97 -13.68
N LEU A 59 -12.54 1.89 -12.84
CA LEU A 59 -12.68 1.90 -11.39
C LEU A 59 -13.31 3.20 -10.90
N GLN A 60 -12.85 4.35 -11.40
CA GLN A 60 -13.45 5.65 -11.08
C GLN A 60 -14.94 5.73 -11.47
N LYS A 61 -15.31 5.25 -12.65
CA LYS A 61 -16.72 5.21 -13.06
C LYS A 61 -17.58 4.34 -12.14
N LYS A 62 -17.06 3.18 -11.71
CA LYS A 62 -17.75 2.30 -10.74
C LYS A 62 -17.87 2.99 -9.39
N ALA A 63 -16.78 3.60 -8.89
CA ALA A 63 -16.78 4.36 -7.65
C ALA A 63 -17.83 5.47 -7.63
N ILE A 64 -17.90 6.26 -8.70
CA ILE A 64 -18.91 7.33 -8.85
C ILE A 64 -20.34 6.76 -8.84
N LYS A 65 -20.58 5.64 -9.51
CA LYS A 65 -21.91 5.01 -9.55
C LYS A 65 -22.35 4.50 -8.17
N GLU A 66 -21.47 3.80 -7.48
CA GLU A 66 -21.77 3.28 -6.14
C GLU A 66 -21.88 4.41 -5.10
N ALA A 67 -21.01 5.42 -5.17
CA ALA A 67 -21.11 6.61 -4.33
C ALA A 67 -22.46 7.31 -4.45
N ARG A 68 -22.95 7.51 -5.68
CA ARG A 68 -24.25 8.13 -5.93
C ARG A 68 -25.41 7.27 -5.44
N LYS A 69 -25.30 5.95 -5.54
CA LYS A 69 -26.31 5.02 -5.00
C LYS A 69 -26.36 5.12 -3.48
N GLN A 70 -25.20 5.02 -2.82
CA GLN A 70 -25.07 5.13 -1.37
C GLN A 70 -25.52 6.52 -0.86
N ALA A 71 -25.17 7.61 -1.58
CA ALA A 71 -25.65 8.96 -1.22
C ALA A 71 -27.18 9.05 -1.20
N LYS A 72 -27.85 8.44 -2.20
CA LYS A 72 -29.33 8.41 -2.23
C LYS A 72 -29.91 7.61 -1.09
N GLU A 73 -29.30 6.48 -0.73
CA GLU A 73 -29.74 5.65 0.39
C GLU A 73 -29.60 6.40 1.72
N LEU A 74 -28.43 6.97 2.00
CA LEU A 74 -28.21 7.76 3.20
C LEU A 74 -29.12 9.00 3.28
N THR A 75 -29.37 9.66 2.16
CA THR A 75 -30.32 10.79 2.12
C THR A 75 -31.75 10.35 2.45
N LYS A 76 -32.19 9.19 1.95
CA LYS A 76 -33.50 8.60 2.30
C LYS A 76 -33.58 8.24 3.78
N GLU A 77 -32.48 7.78 4.38
CA GLU A 77 -32.37 7.55 5.82
C GLU A 77 -32.38 8.86 6.66
N GLY A 78 -32.37 10.02 6.02
CA GLY A 78 -32.41 11.34 6.68
C GLY A 78 -31.04 11.90 7.03
N PHE A 79 -29.95 11.30 6.57
CA PHE A 79 -28.62 11.86 6.78
C PHE A 79 -28.38 13.13 5.97
N LYS A 80 -27.70 14.08 6.61
CA LYS A 80 -27.31 15.39 6.08
C LYS A 80 -25.82 15.61 6.26
N THR A 81 -25.26 16.42 5.37
CA THR A 81 -23.86 16.84 5.46
C THR A 81 -23.74 18.05 6.38
N PRO A 82 -22.74 18.10 7.29
CA PRO A 82 -22.46 19.28 8.09
C PRO A 82 -22.11 20.49 7.21
N VAL A 83 -22.42 21.69 7.72
CA VAL A 83 -22.08 22.95 7.03
C VAL A 83 -20.57 23.05 6.83
N GLY A 84 -20.15 23.45 5.63
CA GLY A 84 -18.73 23.60 5.27
C GLY A 84 -18.03 22.32 4.81
N LYS A 85 -18.72 21.17 4.80
CA LYS A 85 -18.22 19.92 4.21
C LYS A 85 -18.65 19.79 2.74
N LEU A 86 -17.94 18.94 1.99
CA LEU A 86 -18.33 18.58 0.63
C LEU A 86 -19.73 17.95 0.58
N PRO A 87 -20.47 18.07 -0.52
CA PRO A 87 -21.71 17.34 -0.72
C PRO A 87 -21.51 15.83 -0.53
N LEU A 88 -22.55 15.15 -0.05
CA LEU A 88 -22.48 13.73 0.34
C LEU A 88 -22.00 12.82 -0.79
N ASP A 89 -22.48 13.03 -2.02
CA ASP A 89 -22.04 12.30 -3.19
C ASP A 89 -20.54 12.45 -3.45
N LYS A 90 -19.99 13.65 -3.26
CA LYS A 90 -18.55 13.93 -3.42
C LYS A 90 -17.69 13.34 -2.29
N GLN A 91 -18.17 13.36 -1.07
CA GLN A 91 -17.51 12.71 0.05
C GLN A 91 -17.40 11.19 -0.20
N LEU A 92 -18.49 10.58 -0.68
CA LEU A 92 -18.53 9.15 -0.98
C LEU A 92 -17.70 8.80 -2.21
N GLU A 93 -17.71 9.62 -3.29
CA GLU A 93 -16.83 9.45 -4.44
C GLU A 93 -15.36 9.37 -4.00
N ASN A 94 -14.90 10.34 -3.20
CA ASN A 94 -13.53 10.36 -2.66
C ASN A 94 -13.23 9.13 -1.78
N SER A 95 -14.20 8.71 -0.96
CA SER A 95 -14.04 7.53 -0.12
C SER A 95 -13.89 6.25 -0.94
N TRP A 96 -14.69 6.07 -1.99
CA TRP A 96 -14.60 4.93 -2.89
C TRP A 96 -13.31 4.93 -3.72
N GLU A 97 -12.86 6.09 -4.18
CA GLU A 97 -11.57 6.22 -4.85
C GLU A 97 -10.42 5.75 -3.95
N LYS A 98 -10.40 6.19 -2.68
CA LYS A 98 -9.39 5.76 -1.71
C LYS A 98 -9.45 4.26 -1.38
N GLN A 99 -10.64 3.66 -1.37
CA GLN A 99 -10.80 2.21 -1.15
C GLN A 99 -10.26 1.37 -2.31
N MET A 100 -10.33 1.90 -3.53
CA MET A 100 -9.91 1.20 -4.76
C MET A 100 -8.45 1.48 -5.13
N GLU A 101 -7.78 2.40 -4.45
CA GLU A 101 -6.38 2.76 -4.70
C GLU A 101 -5.47 1.63 -4.22
N ILE A 102 -4.80 0.97 -5.16
CA ILE A 102 -3.88 -0.15 -4.92
C ILE A 102 -2.49 0.17 -5.47
N ASP A 103 -1.46 -0.43 -4.86
CA ASP A 103 -0.08 -0.35 -5.32
C ASP A 103 0.18 -1.29 -6.52
N MET A 104 1.41 -1.28 -7.05
CA MET A 104 1.82 -2.15 -8.16
C MET A 104 1.76 -3.66 -7.81
N ASN A 105 1.70 -4.00 -6.52
CA ASN A 105 1.63 -5.37 -6.03
C ASN A 105 0.19 -5.79 -5.71
N GLY A 106 -0.80 -4.90 -5.94
CA GLY A 106 -2.20 -5.14 -5.64
C GLY A 106 -2.60 -4.91 -4.17
N ASN A 107 -1.72 -4.36 -3.34
CA ASN A 107 -2.05 -4.03 -1.95
C ASN A 107 -2.79 -2.69 -1.88
N PRO A 108 -3.76 -2.53 -0.96
CA PRO A 108 -4.42 -1.25 -0.76
C PRO A 108 -3.46 -0.20 -0.21
N TYR A 109 -3.60 1.06 -0.66
CA TYR A 109 -2.83 2.18 -0.11
C TYR A 109 -3.37 2.67 1.24
N TRP A 110 -4.65 2.38 1.56
CA TRP A 110 -5.36 3.00 2.66
C TRP A 110 -6.01 1.98 3.56
N TYR A 111 -5.84 2.17 4.87
CA TYR A 111 -6.78 1.65 5.86
C TYR A 111 -7.97 2.58 5.92
N ILE A 112 -9.18 2.04 5.80
CA ILE A 112 -10.42 2.82 5.86
C ILE A 112 -11.33 2.19 6.89
N ALA A 113 -11.90 3.03 7.75
CA ALA A 113 -12.87 2.60 8.75
C ALA A 113 -14.05 3.56 8.79
N THR A 114 -15.24 3.00 8.97
CA THR A 114 -16.49 3.74 9.11
C THR A 114 -17.11 3.40 10.45
N SER A 115 -17.49 4.43 11.20
CA SER A 115 -18.17 4.27 12.49
C SER A 115 -19.47 5.08 12.51
N ARG A 116 -20.48 4.54 13.18
CA ARG A 116 -21.75 5.23 13.48
C ARG A 116 -21.93 5.33 15.00
N VAL A 117 -22.20 6.52 15.49
CA VAL A 117 -22.38 6.78 16.92
C VAL A 117 -23.61 7.67 17.15
N ILE A 118 -24.36 7.38 18.19
CA ILE A 118 -25.49 8.19 18.64
C ILE A 118 -25.05 8.95 19.88
N GLY A 119 -25.20 10.26 19.87
CA GLY A 119 -24.90 11.14 21.01
C GLY A 119 -25.93 12.21 21.23
N GLY A 120 -25.81 12.93 22.33
CA GLY A 120 -26.71 14.05 22.67
C GLY A 120 -26.53 15.30 21.81
N ASN A 121 -25.36 15.45 21.15
CA ASN A 121 -25.10 16.51 20.19
C ASN A 121 -24.17 16.03 19.08
N GLN A 122 -24.19 16.74 17.95
CA GLN A 122 -23.44 16.36 16.73
C GLN A 122 -21.92 16.32 16.95
N SER A 123 -21.35 17.33 17.62
CA SER A 123 -19.89 17.42 17.78
C SER A 123 -19.33 16.30 18.65
N ALA A 124 -19.99 15.99 19.78
CA ALA A 124 -19.60 14.89 20.65
C ALA A 124 -19.73 13.54 19.94
N ALA A 125 -20.84 13.31 19.21
CA ALA A 125 -21.04 12.10 18.44
C ALA A 125 -20.01 11.95 17.31
N ALA A 126 -19.64 13.03 16.59
CA ALA A 126 -18.62 13.03 15.55
C ALA A 126 -17.22 12.71 16.12
N MET A 127 -16.87 13.29 17.26
CA MET A 127 -15.60 12.99 17.94
C MET A 127 -15.54 11.52 18.37
N GLN A 128 -16.61 11.01 18.98
CA GLN A 128 -16.68 9.61 19.40
C GLN A 128 -16.64 8.66 18.19
N ALA A 129 -17.38 8.96 17.10
CA ALA A 129 -17.34 8.19 15.88
C ALA A 129 -15.93 8.17 15.27
N THR A 130 -15.23 9.31 15.24
CA THR A 130 -13.84 9.39 14.77
C THR A 130 -12.90 8.54 15.62
N ASN A 131 -13.05 8.56 16.95
CA ASN A 131 -12.23 7.75 17.85
C ASN A 131 -12.51 6.25 17.66
N THR A 132 -13.77 5.85 17.52
CA THR A 132 -14.15 4.46 17.23
C THR A 132 -13.54 4.00 15.90
N ALA A 133 -13.65 4.80 14.84
CA ALA A 133 -13.05 4.48 13.55
C ALA A 133 -11.51 4.38 13.63
N LYS A 134 -10.83 5.19 14.46
CA LYS A 134 -9.38 5.03 14.71
C LYS A 134 -9.05 3.70 15.40
N ILE A 135 -9.87 3.26 16.33
CA ILE A 135 -9.70 1.95 17.00
C ILE A 135 -9.86 0.81 15.98
N ASP A 136 -10.78 0.94 15.02
CA ASP A 136 -10.97 -0.04 13.96
C ASP A 136 -9.77 -0.07 13.01
N ILE A 137 -9.21 1.08 12.63
CA ILE A 137 -7.95 1.15 11.88
C ILE A 137 -6.82 0.48 12.67
N ALA A 138 -6.69 0.76 13.97
CA ALA A 138 -5.69 0.12 14.80
C ALA A 138 -5.81 -1.41 14.81
N GLY A 139 -7.04 -1.94 14.78
CA GLY A 139 -7.30 -3.37 14.63
C GLY A 139 -6.85 -3.93 13.26
N GLN A 140 -7.08 -3.20 12.18
CA GLN A 140 -6.60 -3.58 10.83
C GLN A 140 -5.07 -3.60 10.78
N VAL A 141 -4.40 -2.58 11.35
CA VAL A 141 -2.94 -2.50 11.45
C VAL A 141 -2.39 -3.66 12.29
N GLN A 142 -3.00 -3.92 13.44
CA GLN A 142 -2.64 -5.05 14.30
C GLN A 142 -2.67 -6.38 13.53
N THR A 143 -3.75 -6.64 12.80
CA THR A 143 -3.90 -7.84 11.96
C THR A 143 -2.79 -7.91 10.90
N LYS A 144 -2.46 -6.79 10.26
CA LYS A 144 -1.40 -6.75 9.25
C LYS A 144 -0.01 -7.02 9.84
N VAL A 145 0.30 -6.46 11.00
CA VAL A 145 1.57 -6.71 11.70
C VAL A 145 1.67 -8.18 12.10
N THR A 146 0.58 -8.78 12.63
CA THR A 146 0.54 -10.22 12.94
C THR A 146 0.80 -11.07 11.69
N GLN A 147 0.17 -10.76 10.56
CA GLN A 147 0.43 -11.47 9.28
C GLN A 147 1.88 -11.35 8.82
N LEU A 148 2.53 -10.19 9.03
CA LEU A 148 3.95 -10.03 8.71
C LEU A 148 4.84 -10.93 9.60
N ILE A 149 4.54 -11.05 10.90
CA ILE A 149 5.23 -11.97 11.80
C ILE A 149 5.06 -13.42 11.34
N GLU A 150 3.82 -13.84 11.03
CA GLU A 150 3.53 -15.19 10.54
C GLU A 150 4.25 -15.50 9.22
N SER A 151 4.34 -14.52 8.31
CA SER A 151 5.08 -14.65 7.06
C SER A 151 6.57 -14.84 7.27
N LYS A 152 7.17 -14.21 8.28
CA LYS A 152 8.58 -14.39 8.65
C LYS A 152 8.85 -15.79 9.19
N VAL A 153 7.93 -16.33 9.99
CA VAL A 153 8.01 -17.74 10.44
C VAL A 153 7.93 -18.71 9.26
N ALA A 154 7.00 -18.48 8.34
CA ALA A 154 6.83 -19.33 7.16
C ALA A 154 8.05 -19.35 6.23
N ASN A 155 8.86 -18.29 6.24
CA ASN A 155 10.08 -18.16 5.46
C ASN A 155 11.36 -18.57 6.24
N ASP A 156 11.21 -19.15 7.44
CA ASP A 156 12.31 -19.49 8.36
C ASP A 156 13.19 -18.29 8.78
N ASP A 157 12.67 -17.08 8.64
CA ASP A 157 13.36 -15.84 9.04
C ASP A 157 13.21 -15.52 10.54
N MET A 158 12.33 -16.24 11.24
CA MET A 158 12.00 -16.05 12.66
C MET A 158 11.59 -17.36 13.32
N GLY A 159 12.04 -17.59 14.58
CA GLY A 159 11.65 -18.75 15.38
C GLY A 159 10.18 -18.69 15.82
N GLN A 160 9.54 -19.86 15.98
CA GLN A 160 8.12 -19.94 16.39
C GLN A 160 7.87 -19.37 17.80
N GLU A 161 8.76 -19.57 18.74
CA GLU A 161 8.64 -19.06 20.12
C GLU A 161 8.74 -17.53 20.16
N GLU A 162 9.66 -16.97 19.39
CA GLU A 162 9.85 -15.54 19.21
C GLU A 162 8.62 -14.89 18.55
N ALA A 163 8.11 -15.49 17.47
CA ALA A 163 6.91 -15.06 16.79
C ALA A 163 5.67 -15.09 17.68
N ALA A 164 5.50 -16.12 18.52
CA ALA A 164 4.40 -16.20 19.49
C ALA A 164 4.47 -15.07 20.51
N SER A 165 5.68 -14.75 20.99
CA SER A 165 5.90 -13.64 21.92
C SER A 165 5.60 -12.29 21.30
N LEU A 166 6.03 -12.05 20.05
CA LEU A 166 5.74 -10.84 19.30
C LEU A 166 4.24 -10.70 18.98
N SER A 167 3.60 -11.77 18.54
CA SER A 167 2.15 -11.78 18.24
C SER A 167 1.32 -11.48 19.49
N SER A 168 1.72 -12.00 20.66
CA SER A 168 1.08 -11.68 21.93
C SER A 168 1.24 -10.21 22.31
N ALA A 169 2.43 -9.64 22.11
CA ALA A 169 2.68 -8.22 22.37
C ALA A 169 1.89 -7.31 21.42
N VAL A 170 1.81 -7.67 20.13
CA VAL A 170 0.99 -6.96 19.13
C VAL A 170 -0.49 -7.05 19.49
N ALA A 171 -0.97 -8.22 19.94
CA ALA A 171 -2.35 -8.38 20.36
C ALA A 171 -2.73 -7.47 21.56
N ALA A 172 -1.82 -7.28 22.50
CA ALA A 172 -2.01 -6.36 23.61
C ALA A 172 -1.85 -4.87 23.21
N GLY A 173 -1.24 -4.58 22.08
CA GLY A 173 -0.84 -3.24 21.66
C GLY A 173 -1.91 -2.40 20.94
N LYS A 174 -3.13 -2.88 20.77
CA LYS A 174 -4.19 -2.17 20.01
C LYS A 174 -4.45 -0.75 20.50
N SER A 175 -4.46 -0.54 21.81
CA SER A 175 -4.66 0.77 22.42
C SER A 175 -3.48 1.71 22.15
N ILE A 176 -2.27 1.17 22.18
CA ILE A 176 -1.03 1.90 21.87
C ILE A 176 -1.06 2.35 20.40
N ILE A 177 -1.35 1.44 19.48
CA ILE A 177 -1.48 1.73 18.05
C ILE A 177 -2.53 2.84 17.84
N SER A 178 -3.72 2.69 18.43
CA SER A 178 -4.80 3.69 18.30
C SER A 178 -4.39 5.07 18.80
N GLY A 179 -3.66 5.14 19.92
CA GLY A 179 -3.17 6.39 20.49
C GLY A 179 -2.04 7.04 19.67
N THR A 180 -1.25 6.26 18.94
CA THR A 180 -0.15 6.74 18.11
C THR A 180 -0.56 7.08 16.68
N LEU A 181 -1.69 6.57 16.18
CA LEU A 181 -2.26 6.98 14.91
C LEU A 181 -2.52 8.50 14.94
N GLY A 182 -1.73 9.25 14.20
CA GLY A 182 -1.78 10.68 14.16
C GLY A 182 -3.03 11.22 13.45
N ARG A 183 -2.85 12.24 12.62
CA ARG A 183 -3.92 12.87 11.85
C ARG A 183 -4.45 11.92 10.77
N THR A 184 -5.70 11.50 10.89
CA THR A 184 -6.45 10.76 9.88
C THR A 184 -7.04 11.70 8.82
N ILE A 185 -7.36 11.17 7.65
CA ILE A 185 -8.04 11.91 6.60
C ILE A 185 -9.54 11.65 6.75
N PRO A 186 -10.37 12.68 7.05
CA PRO A 186 -11.81 12.53 7.04
C PRO A 186 -12.31 12.39 5.60
N LEU A 187 -12.95 11.27 5.29
CA LEU A 187 -13.50 10.97 3.97
C LEU A 187 -15.00 11.24 3.89
N VAL A 188 -15.75 10.79 4.90
CA VAL A 188 -17.20 11.02 5.00
C VAL A 188 -17.53 11.47 6.40
N GLU A 189 -18.40 12.49 6.50
CA GLU A 189 -19.02 12.92 7.75
C GLU A 189 -20.46 13.34 7.46
N VAL A 190 -21.42 12.61 8.02
CA VAL A 190 -22.85 12.90 7.90
C VAL A 190 -23.54 12.66 9.22
N TYR A 191 -24.68 13.33 9.41
CA TYR A 191 -25.48 13.22 10.63
C TYR A 191 -26.96 13.19 10.31
N ARG A 192 -27.76 12.63 11.24
CA ARG A 192 -29.21 12.76 11.25
C ARG A 192 -29.70 12.93 12.69
N THR A 193 -30.80 13.66 12.84
CA THR A 193 -31.49 13.81 14.13
C THR A 193 -32.52 12.69 14.26
N LEU A 194 -32.46 11.96 15.34
CA LEU A 194 -33.42 10.91 15.70
C LEU A 194 -34.67 11.45 16.36
N PRO A 195 -35.80 10.70 16.39
CA PRO A 195 -37.04 11.12 17.04
C PRO A 195 -36.88 11.51 18.52
N ASN A 196 -35.95 10.90 19.23
CA ASN A 196 -35.63 11.21 20.64
C ASN A 196 -34.70 12.41 20.81
N LYS A 197 -34.52 13.24 19.78
CA LYS A 197 -33.63 14.40 19.71
C LYS A 197 -32.13 14.11 19.81
N ASN A 198 -31.70 12.85 19.92
CA ASN A 198 -30.31 12.48 19.79
C ASN A 198 -29.85 12.64 18.33
N VAL A 199 -28.54 12.75 18.16
CA VAL A 199 -27.93 12.87 16.84
C VAL A 199 -27.11 11.61 16.54
N GLU A 200 -27.44 10.96 15.46
CA GLU A 200 -26.59 9.90 14.91
C GLU A 200 -25.61 10.51 13.91
N VAL A 201 -24.33 10.21 14.10
CA VAL A 201 -23.25 10.65 13.20
C VAL A 201 -22.55 9.43 12.62
N MET A 202 -22.34 9.45 11.32
CA MET A 202 -21.50 8.49 10.61
C MET A 202 -20.23 9.19 10.12
N VAL A 203 -19.08 8.63 10.47
CA VAL A 203 -17.76 9.11 10.03
C VAL A 203 -17.02 8.00 9.34
N THR A 204 -16.43 8.29 8.17
CA THR A 204 -15.46 7.44 7.51
C THR A 204 -14.13 8.17 7.48
N ILE A 205 -13.08 7.52 7.94
CA ILE A 205 -11.72 8.05 7.93
C ILE A 205 -10.79 7.11 7.16
N GLY A 206 -9.75 7.70 6.56
CA GLY A 206 -8.65 6.97 5.92
C GLY A 206 -7.33 7.26 6.61
N TYR A 207 -6.43 6.30 6.56
CA TYR A 207 -5.05 6.42 7.00
C TYR A 207 -4.14 5.66 6.04
N SER A 208 -2.99 6.25 5.65
CA SER A 208 -2.05 5.58 4.77
C SER A 208 -1.57 4.27 5.40
N LEU A 209 -1.63 3.17 4.63
CA LEU A 209 -1.24 1.84 5.09
C LEU A 209 0.23 1.80 5.49
N GLU A 210 1.12 2.35 4.66
CA GLU A 210 2.55 2.44 4.94
C GLU A 210 2.83 3.25 6.22
N ALA A 211 2.24 4.46 6.31
CA ALA A 211 2.41 5.31 7.48
C ALA A 211 1.85 4.67 8.76
N ALA A 212 0.71 3.98 8.68
CA ALA A 212 0.10 3.28 9.81
C ALA A 212 0.98 2.14 10.33
N ASN A 213 1.46 1.29 9.42
CA ASN A 213 2.32 0.17 9.77
C ASN A 213 3.63 0.65 10.41
N LYS A 214 4.27 1.67 9.81
CA LYS A 214 5.51 2.24 10.34
C LYS A 214 5.35 2.84 11.74
N VAL A 215 4.29 3.62 11.95
CA VAL A 215 3.99 4.23 13.26
C VAL A 215 3.64 3.16 14.29
N ALA A 216 2.87 2.14 13.91
CA ALA A 216 2.48 1.05 14.80
C ALA A 216 3.68 0.20 15.23
N VAL A 217 4.51 -0.23 14.28
CA VAL A 217 5.72 -1.02 14.59
C VAL A 217 6.63 -0.23 15.52
N LYS A 218 6.88 1.06 15.22
CA LYS A 218 7.70 1.90 16.09
C LYS A 218 7.15 2.02 17.50
N ALA A 219 5.85 2.29 17.65
CA ALA A 219 5.22 2.43 18.96
C ALA A 219 5.21 1.13 19.78
N LEU A 220 5.00 -0.01 19.11
CA LEU A 220 5.07 -1.32 19.73
C LEU A 220 6.50 -1.69 20.10
N SER A 221 7.47 -1.39 19.26
CA SER A 221 8.89 -1.62 19.52
C SER A 221 9.39 -0.79 20.72
N GLU A 222 9.01 0.48 20.82
CA GLU A 222 9.33 1.33 21.98
C GLU A 222 8.74 0.77 23.30
N GLU A 223 7.55 0.20 23.25
CA GLU A 223 6.93 -0.44 24.44
C GLU A 223 7.60 -1.77 24.78
N LEU A 224 7.93 -2.58 23.75
CA LEU A 224 8.65 -3.85 23.93
C LEU A 224 10.07 -3.63 24.45
N ALA A 225 10.76 -2.59 24.02
CA ALA A 225 12.12 -2.28 24.47
C ALA A 225 12.24 -2.11 26.00
N LYS A 226 11.15 -1.75 26.67
CA LYS A 226 11.07 -1.68 28.14
C LYS A 226 11.06 -3.07 28.82
N LYS A 227 10.67 -4.11 28.08
CA LYS A 227 10.48 -5.48 28.60
C LYS A 227 11.47 -6.47 27.99
N SER A 228 11.69 -6.40 26.70
CA SER A 228 12.61 -7.25 25.93
C SER A 228 13.21 -6.48 24.76
N PRO A 229 14.45 -5.95 24.91
CA PRO A 229 15.14 -5.22 23.85
C PRO A 229 15.39 -6.05 22.59
N GLU A 230 15.53 -7.38 22.72
CA GLU A 230 15.74 -8.29 21.61
C GLU A 230 14.49 -8.38 20.74
N LEU A 231 13.32 -8.61 21.34
CA LEU A 231 12.03 -8.64 20.61
C LEU A 231 11.70 -7.30 19.97
N ALA A 232 12.07 -6.18 20.59
CA ALA A 232 11.91 -4.86 20.00
C ALA A 232 12.70 -4.71 18.69
N LYS A 233 13.95 -5.18 18.65
CA LYS A 233 14.79 -5.16 17.45
C LYS A 233 14.22 -6.04 16.34
N GLU A 234 13.67 -7.21 16.66
CA GLU A 234 13.04 -8.08 15.68
C GLU A 234 11.77 -7.42 15.09
N LEU A 235 10.97 -6.77 15.93
CA LEU A 235 9.79 -6.04 15.47
C LEU A 235 10.18 -4.87 14.55
N ASP A 236 11.24 -4.12 14.85
CA ASP A 236 11.73 -3.01 14.02
C ASP A 236 12.17 -3.46 12.61
N LYS A 237 12.69 -4.68 12.47
CA LYS A 237 13.04 -5.26 11.17
C LYS A 237 11.82 -5.48 10.26
N LEU A 238 10.61 -5.62 10.83
CA LEU A 238 9.37 -5.78 10.07
C LEU A 238 8.93 -4.47 9.38
N ALA A 239 9.46 -3.31 9.81
CA ALA A 239 9.11 -2.00 9.26
C ALA A 239 10.05 -1.56 8.12
N GLN A 240 11.11 -2.32 7.86
CA GLN A 240 12.08 -2.07 6.79
C GLN A 240 11.72 -2.81 5.51
#